data_3df066c7701b3202033547b197c889fb
#
_entry.id   3df066c7701b3202033547b197c889fb
#
_cell.length_a   1.000
_cell.length_b   1.000
_cell.length_c   1.000
_cell.angle_alpha   90.00
_cell.angle_beta   90.00
_cell.angle_gamma   90.00
#
_symmetry.space_group_name_H-M   'P 1'
#
loop_
_entity.id
_entity.type
_entity.pdbx_description
1 polymer ?
#
loop_
_entity_poly.entity_id
_entity_poly.type
_entity_poly.pdbx_seq_one_letter_code
_entity_poly.pdbx_strand_id
1 'polypeptide(L)'
;MVACVALAVVVVARASAPVRGDESAARKVRRGERATKDDADDARAQSNRRANVLSAIGNTPVMRVESLSRLTRCDIYVKCEFLNPGGSVKDRVALRIVEDALASGALRRGGLCTEGTAGSTGVSLAMVCKAMGVECFVAMPDDAAKEKSALVEAYGARVERVRPVSIANRGHFVNVARREAERARARDGVGGGYFADQFENLANFRAHADGTGVEIFSEIGAELDAFVCACGTGGTLAGVGVALKERKPSVKLFLADPQGSGLFNRVSRGVMYTKEEAEGKRLKNPFDTVTEGVGINRITENFKVLLDRPGMLTGAVKVSDAEAVAMSRFVARHDGLFIGSSSAVNLVSAVRVAQSLGPGHCICTIACDSGLRHMTKFWDDEYLAKIDLTSHDVASADSLSFLDDDTVVTAARCY
;
A
#
# COMPACT_ATOMS: atom_id res chain seq x y z
N MET A 1 18.11 5.36 -50.17
CA MET A 1 18.06 6.63 -49.43
C MET A 1 16.95 6.50 -48.40
N VAL A 2 17.31 6.16 -47.15
CA VAL A 2 16.40 6.02 -46.05
C VAL A 2 16.72 7.15 -45.08
N ALA A 3 15.77 8.07 -44.89
CA ALA A 3 15.91 9.20 -43.98
C ALA A 3 15.58 8.76 -42.56
N CYS A 4 16.57 8.79 -41.66
CA CYS A 4 16.37 8.69 -40.22
C CYS A 4 15.78 10.00 -39.71
N VAL A 5 14.57 9.94 -39.14
CA VAL A 5 14.00 11.03 -38.35
C VAL A 5 14.39 10.81 -36.90
N ALA A 6 15.29 11.62 -36.39
CA ALA A 6 15.67 11.66 -35.01
C ALA A 6 14.60 12.43 -34.22
N LEU A 7 13.92 11.79 -33.29
CA LEU A 7 12.96 12.41 -32.38
C LEU A 7 13.76 13.03 -31.21
N ALA A 8 13.89 14.36 -31.20
CA ALA A 8 14.48 15.08 -30.09
C ALA A 8 13.47 15.15 -28.93
N VAL A 9 13.78 14.49 -27.81
CA VAL A 9 13.03 14.66 -26.57
C VAL A 9 13.48 15.98 -25.93
N VAL A 10 12.66 16.99 -25.96
CA VAL A 10 12.86 18.23 -25.24
C VAL A 10 12.48 18.01 -23.79
N VAL A 11 13.47 17.86 -22.92
CA VAL A 11 13.30 17.93 -21.48
C VAL A 11 13.10 19.39 -21.10
N VAL A 12 11.86 19.79 -20.86
CA VAL A 12 11.55 21.10 -20.29
C VAL A 12 11.81 21.02 -18.79
N ALA A 13 13.02 21.42 -18.37
CA ALA A 13 13.29 21.73 -16.99
C ALA A 13 12.48 22.95 -16.58
N ARG A 14 11.43 22.78 -15.81
CA ARG A 14 10.74 23.87 -15.12
C ARG A 14 11.69 24.46 -14.08
N ALA A 15 12.24 25.61 -14.36
CA ALA A 15 12.87 26.44 -13.37
C ALA A 15 11.81 26.85 -12.35
N SER A 16 11.85 26.29 -11.17
CA SER A 16 11.16 26.83 -10.01
C SER A 16 11.77 28.21 -9.71
N ALA A 17 10.92 29.23 -9.60
CA ALA A 17 11.34 30.54 -9.16
C ALA A 17 12.11 30.43 -7.84
N PRO A 18 13.20 31.17 -7.65
CA PRO A 18 13.96 31.09 -6.42
C PRO A 18 13.09 31.63 -5.28
N VAL A 19 12.79 30.78 -4.32
CA VAL A 19 12.36 31.18 -3.00
C VAL A 19 13.49 32.09 -2.52
N ARG A 20 13.17 33.34 -2.13
CA ARG A 20 14.14 34.28 -1.51
C ARG A 20 14.76 33.54 -0.34
N GLY A 21 15.94 32.97 -0.57
CA GLY A 21 16.77 32.41 0.48
C GLY A 21 17.19 33.53 1.40
N ASP A 22 17.08 33.27 2.69
CA ASP A 22 17.56 34.17 3.72
C ASP A 22 19.04 34.47 3.50
N GLU A 23 19.36 35.67 3.04
CA GLU A 23 20.74 36.13 2.82
C GLU A 23 21.61 36.04 4.09
N SER A 24 20.99 35.92 5.28
CA SER A 24 21.67 35.75 6.55
C SER A 24 22.35 34.39 6.66
N ALA A 25 21.71 33.31 6.17
CA ALA A 25 22.26 31.96 6.18
C ALA A 25 23.46 31.83 5.20
N ALA A 26 23.35 32.43 4.01
CA ALA A 26 24.43 32.44 3.03
C ALA A 26 25.67 33.26 3.50
N ARG A 27 25.48 34.30 4.31
CA ARG A 27 26.55 35.06 4.94
C ARG A 27 27.26 34.27 6.05
N LYS A 28 26.55 33.50 6.88
CA LYS A 28 27.14 32.64 7.93
C LYS A 28 28.05 31.56 7.35
N VAL A 29 27.62 30.90 6.27
CA VAL A 29 28.42 29.85 5.60
C VAL A 29 29.75 30.39 5.05
N ARG A 30 29.78 31.65 4.58
CA ARG A 30 31.03 32.31 4.10
C ARG A 30 32.01 32.67 5.21
N ARG A 31 31.61 32.72 6.49
CA ARG A 31 32.48 33.05 7.62
C ARG A 31 33.08 31.82 8.32
N GLY A 32 32.79 30.61 7.89
CA GLY A 32 33.31 29.38 8.51
C GLY A 32 32.81 29.14 9.94
N GLU A 33 31.72 29.79 10.35
CA GLU A 33 31.08 29.55 11.63
C GLU A 33 30.40 28.15 11.57
N ARG A 34 30.82 27.23 12.43
CA ARG A 34 30.13 25.97 12.61
C ARG A 34 28.70 26.25 13.10
N ALA A 35 27.70 25.68 12.38
CA ALA A 35 26.31 25.73 12.82
C ALA A 35 26.22 25.25 14.27
N THR A 36 25.56 26.00 15.12
CA THR A 36 25.32 25.62 16.51
C THR A 36 24.28 24.51 16.57
N LYS A 37 24.18 23.82 17.71
CA LYS A 37 23.13 22.83 17.94
C LYS A 37 21.75 23.48 17.77
N ASP A 38 21.60 24.73 18.21
CA ASP A 38 20.36 25.49 18.09
C ASP A 38 20.00 25.79 16.62
N ASP A 39 21.00 26.16 15.78
CA ASP A 39 20.79 26.36 14.34
C ASP A 39 20.32 25.04 13.63
N ALA A 40 20.85 23.88 14.06
CA ALA A 40 20.45 22.58 13.54
C ALA A 40 19.04 22.18 14.02
N ASP A 41 18.71 22.46 15.27
CA ASP A 41 17.39 22.21 15.85
C ASP A 41 16.33 23.13 15.23
N ASP A 42 16.64 24.39 14.96
CA ASP A 42 15.77 25.32 14.23
C ASP A 42 15.54 24.91 12.78
N ALA A 43 16.58 24.47 12.07
CA ALA A 43 16.48 23.97 10.71
C ALA A 43 15.62 22.70 10.67
N ARG A 44 15.77 21.80 11.64
CA ARG A 44 14.97 20.58 11.79
C ARG A 44 13.51 20.93 12.12
N ALA A 45 13.25 21.88 13.00
CA ALA A 45 11.92 22.35 13.33
C ALA A 45 11.22 22.99 12.12
N GLN A 46 11.94 23.77 11.30
CA GLN A 46 11.40 24.33 10.05
C GLN A 46 11.12 23.26 9.01
N SER A 47 11.97 22.23 8.89
CA SER A 47 11.76 21.11 7.96
C SER A 47 10.53 20.27 8.29
N ASN A 48 10.08 20.29 9.56
CA ASN A 48 8.91 19.57 10.03
C ASN A 48 7.58 20.33 9.86
N ARG A 49 7.62 21.61 9.48
CA ARG A 49 6.39 22.38 9.21
C ARG A 49 5.75 21.91 7.91
N ARG A 50 4.48 21.53 7.97
CA ARG A 50 3.69 21.11 6.81
C ARG A 50 2.72 22.22 6.41
N ALA A 51 2.63 22.50 5.12
CA ALA A 51 1.75 23.58 4.62
C ALA A 51 0.26 23.24 4.76
N ASN A 52 -0.08 21.96 4.57
CA ASN A 52 -1.44 21.44 4.65
C ASN A 52 -1.42 19.92 4.80
N VAL A 53 -2.61 19.29 4.86
CA VAL A 53 -2.75 17.83 5.01
C VAL A 53 -2.08 17.04 3.87
N LEU A 54 -2.06 17.56 2.64
CA LEU A 54 -1.46 16.88 1.50
C LEU A 54 0.07 16.77 1.63
N SER A 55 0.72 17.82 2.15
CA SER A 55 2.16 17.82 2.39
C SER A 55 2.58 16.97 3.60
N ALA A 56 1.63 16.47 4.37
CA ALA A 56 1.87 15.51 5.45
C ALA A 56 1.82 14.04 4.97
N ILE A 57 1.40 13.79 3.72
CA ILE A 57 1.38 12.45 3.12
C ILE A 57 2.81 12.06 2.74
N GLY A 58 3.21 10.84 3.09
CA GLY A 58 4.56 10.34 2.85
C GLY A 58 5.57 10.75 3.92
N ASN A 59 6.83 10.47 3.66
CA ASN A 59 7.92 10.61 4.62
C ASN A 59 7.60 9.96 5.98
N THR A 60 6.94 8.81 5.93
CA THR A 60 6.62 8.01 7.10
C THR A 60 7.90 7.32 7.60
N PRO A 61 8.10 7.15 8.90
CA PRO A 61 9.32 6.52 9.41
C PRO A 61 9.37 5.02 9.09
N VAL A 62 10.60 4.49 9.03
CA VAL A 62 10.87 3.07 9.15
C VAL A 62 11.13 2.75 10.62
N MET A 63 10.50 1.69 11.13
CA MET A 63 10.63 1.26 12.52
C MET A 63 11.06 -0.21 12.59
N ARG A 64 12.03 -0.52 13.44
CA ARG A 64 12.43 -1.89 13.73
C ARG A 64 11.40 -2.56 14.64
N VAL A 65 11.01 -3.80 14.31
CA VAL A 65 10.12 -4.63 15.15
C VAL A 65 11.01 -5.50 16.03
N GLU A 66 11.16 -5.09 17.26
CA GLU A 66 12.20 -5.63 18.16
C GLU A 66 11.99 -7.11 18.50
N SER A 67 10.75 -7.50 18.83
CA SER A 67 10.44 -8.88 19.18
C SER A 67 10.74 -9.84 18.02
N LEU A 68 10.31 -9.51 16.81
CA LEU A 68 10.53 -10.33 15.63
C LEU A 68 11.99 -10.35 15.21
N SER A 69 12.68 -9.22 15.33
CA SER A 69 14.11 -9.13 15.03
C SER A 69 14.94 -10.01 15.95
N ARG A 70 14.65 -9.97 17.25
CA ARG A 70 15.32 -10.83 18.25
C ARG A 70 15.09 -12.32 17.99
N LEU A 71 13.83 -12.72 17.72
CA LEU A 71 13.47 -14.13 17.51
C LEU A 71 14.03 -14.72 16.22
N THR A 72 14.12 -13.93 15.15
CA THR A 72 14.69 -14.36 13.87
C THR A 72 16.21 -14.17 13.78
N ARG A 73 16.80 -13.37 14.65
CA ARG A 73 18.19 -12.89 14.56
C ARG A 73 18.47 -12.14 13.24
N CYS A 74 17.44 -11.46 12.74
CA CYS A 74 17.50 -10.60 11.56
C CYS A 74 16.99 -9.21 11.93
N ASP A 75 17.29 -8.18 11.17
CA ASP A 75 16.67 -6.88 11.34
C ASP A 75 15.38 -6.81 10.53
N ILE A 76 14.23 -6.81 11.21
CA ILE A 76 12.92 -6.70 10.59
C ILE A 76 12.38 -5.29 10.79
N TYR A 77 12.21 -4.57 9.68
CA TYR A 77 11.71 -3.20 9.65
C TYR A 77 10.32 -3.12 9.02
N VAL A 78 9.52 -2.17 9.50
CA VAL A 78 8.23 -1.79 8.90
C VAL A 78 8.24 -0.32 8.50
N LYS A 79 7.80 -0.02 7.28
CA LYS A 79 7.48 1.33 6.84
C LYS A 79 6.10 1.69 7.39
N CYS A 80 6.04 2.70 8.27
CA CYS A 80 4.85 3.00 9.08
C CYS A 80 3.79 3.81 8.31
N GLU A 81 3.16 3.21 7.31
CA GLU A 81 2.17 3.87 6.45
C GLU A 81 0.86 4.25 7.19
N PHE A 82 0.61 3.68 8.37
CA PHE A 82 -0.49 4.10 9.25
C PHE A 82 -0.31 5.52 9.82
N LEU A 83 0.88 6.11 9.72
CA LEU A 83 1.16 7.48 10.14
C LEU A 83 0.84 8.53 9.07
N ASN A 84 0.43 8.12 7.87
CA ASN A 84 -0.14 9.07 6.92
C ASN A 84 -1.40 9.74 7.51
N PRO A 85 -1.74 10.98 7.14
CA PRO A 85 -2.83 11.74 7.76
C PRO A 85 -4.21 11.09 7.61
N GLY A 86 -4.46 10.40 6.51
CA GLY A 86 -5.66 9.56 6.32
C GLY A 86 -5.51 8.17 6.93
N GLY A 87 -4.36 7.84 7.54
CA GLY A 87 -4.12 6.63 8.34
C GLY A 87 -3.80 5.37 7.54
N SER A 88 -3.36 5.47 6.29
CA SER A 88 -2.99 4.29 5.50
C SER A 88 -2.05 4.59 4.32
N VAL A 89 -1.48 3.51 3.78
CA VAL A 89 -0.68 3.52 2.54
C VAL A 89 -1.42 4.11 1.34
N LYS A 90 -2.76 4.13 1.37
CA LYS A 90 -3.59 4.61 0.27
C LYS A 90 -3.61 6.12 0.12
N ASP A 91 -3.15 6.87 1.11
CA ASP A 91 -3.04 8.32 1.02
C ASP A 91 -2.10 8.74 -0.11
N ARG A 92 -0.97 8.04 -0.25
CA ARG A 92 -0.02 8.26 -1.35
C ARG A 92 -0.63 7.99 -2.72
N VAL A 93 -1.40 6.91 -2.81
CA VAL A 93 -2.09 6.50 -4.04
C VAL A 93 -3.14 7.54 -4.43
N ALA A 94 -3.98 7.94 -3.49
CA ALA A 94 -5.01 8.94 -3.70
C ALA A 94 -4.42 10.29 -4.13
N LEU A 95 -3.37 10.75 -3.45
CA LEU A 95 -2.67 11.99 -3.79
C LEU A 95 -2.18 11.95 -5.24
N ARG A 96 -1.42 10.93 -5.61
CA ARG A 96 -0.84 10.82 -6.94
C ARG A 96 -1.89 10.69 -8.04
N ILE A 97 -2.97 9.92 -7.82
CA ILE A 97 -4.06 9.78 -8.79
C ILE A 97 -4.72 11.14 -9.06
N VAL A 98 -5.06 11.90 -8.01
CA VAL A 98 -5.74 13.18 -8.16
C VAL A 98 -4.82 14.23 -8.74
N GLU A 99 -3.54 14.29 -8.33
CA GLU A 99 -2.53 15.20 -8.90
C GLU A 99 -2.33 14.95 -10.39
N ASP A 100 -2.10 13.71 -10.81
CA ASP A 100 -1.88 13.34 -12.21
C ASP A 100 -3.14 13.67 -13.05
N ALA A 101 -4.34 13.41 -12.51
CA ALA A 101 -5.61 13.71 -13.19
C ALA A 101 -5.85 15.21 -13.36
N LEU A 102 -5.55 16.02 -12.36
CA LEU A 102 -5.63 17.49 -12.42
C LEU A 102 -4.57 18.06 -13.38
N ALA A 103 -3.33 17.56 -13.31
CA ALA A 103 -2.23 18.02 -14.16
C ALA A 103 -2.47 17.73 -15.64
N SER A 104 -3.09 16.58 -15.96
CA SER A 104 -3.44 16.20 -17.33
C SER A 104 -4.75 16.83 -17.86
N GLY A 105 -5.52 17.49 -17.01
CA GLY A 105 -6.85 18.01 -17.34
C GLY A 105 -7.95 16.92 -17.43
N ALA A 106 -7.63 15.66 -17.12
CA ALA A 106 -8.62 14.57 -17.04
C ALA A 106 -9.63 14.78 -15.91
N LEU A 107 -9.24 15.54 -14.89
CA LEU A 107 -10.07 16.04 -13.79
C LEU A 107 -9.82 17.55 -13.63
N ARG A 108 -10.85 18.30 -13.24
CA ARG A 108 -10.72 19.72 -12.90
C ARG A 108 -11.18 20.00 -11.46
N ARG A 109 -10.80 21.13 -10.90
CA ARG A 109 -11.37 21.57 -9.61
C ARG A 109 -12.89 21.72 -9.75
N GLY A 110 -13.64 21.30 -8.75
CA GLY A 110 -15.09 21.18 -8.80
C GLY A 110 -15.62 20.03 -9.66
N GLY A 111 -14.74 19.24 -10.31
CA GLY A 111 -15.12 17.98 -10.96
C GLY A 111 -15.27 16.84 -9.96
N LEU A 112 -15.84 15.72 -10.40
CA LEU A 112 -16.14 14.54 -9.58
C LEU A 112 -15.10 13.44 -9.79
N CYS A 113 -14.34 13.10 -8.75
CA CYS A 113 -13.53 11.89 -8.70
C CYS A 113 -14.34 10.74 -8.08
N THR A 114 -14.32 9.58 -8.71
CA THR A 114 -15.08 8.41 -8.23
C THR A 114 -14.19 7.21 -8.05
N GLU A 115 -14.52 6.35 -7.07
CA GLU A 115 -13.82 5.07 -6.85
C GLU A 115 -14.79 4.01 -6.32
N GLY A 116 -14.58 2.76 -6.76
CA GLY A 116 -15.27 1.60 -6.21
C GLY A 116 -14.35 0.84 -5.27
N THR A 117 -14.62 0.90 -3.96
CA THR A 117 -13.71 0.27 -2.97
C THR A 117 -14.42 -0.08 -1.67
N ALA A 118 -14.06 -1.23 -1.09
CA ALA A 118 -14.45 -1.62 0.28
C ALA A 118 -13.51 -1.08 1.35
N GLY A 119 -12.40 -0.42 0.95
CA GLY A 119 -11.26 -0.21 1.85
C GLY A 119 -10.81 1.24 2.01
N SER A 120 -9.56 1.34 2.44
CA SER A 120 -8.89 2.60 2.80
C SER A 120 -8.78 3.60 1.65
N THR A 121 -8.83 3.15 0.38
CA THR A 121 -8.73 4.06 -0.79
C THR A 121 -9.87 5.08 -0.84
N GLY A 122 -11.10 4.67 -0.47
CA GLY A 122 -12.24 5.59 -0.41
C GLY A 122 -12.01 6.72 0.59
N VAL A 123 -11.49 6.40 1.77
CA VAL A 123 -11.17 7.39 2.82
C VAL A 123 -10.07 8.33 2.33
N SER A 124 -9.00 7.80 1.77
CA SER A 124 -7.87 8.59 1.28
C SER A 124 -8.27 9.52 0.13
N LEU A 125 -9.09 9.02 -0.83
CA LEU A 125 -9.61 9.85 -1.92
C LEU A 125 -10.53 10.95 -1.41
N ALA A 126 -11.43 10.64 -0.47
CA ALA A 126 -12.31 11.65 0.11
C ALA A 126 -11.52 12.80 0.76
N MET A 127 -10.49 12.48 1.55
CA MET A 127 -9.59 13.44 2.17
C MET A 127 -8.84 14.28 1.13
N VAL A 128 -8.18 13.64 0.16
CA VAL A 128 -7.37 14.31 -0.85
C VAL A 128 -8.24 15.18 -1.77
N CYS A 129 -9.36 14.66 -2.26
CA CYS A 129 -10.30 15.40 -3.09
C CYS A 129 -10.81 16.66 -2.36
N LYS A 130 -11.19 16.52 -1.08
CA LYS A 130 -11.61 17.68 -0.26
C LYS A 130 -10.53 18.74 -0.19
N ALA A 131 -9.30 18.33 0.08
CA ALA A 131 -8.17 19.25 0.19
C ALA A 131 -7.78 19.93 -1.14
N MET A 132 -8.09 19.28 -2.28
CA MET A 132 -7.81 19.80 -3.63
C MET A 132 -8.99 20.53 -4.29
N GLY A 133 -10.15 20.61 -3.61
CA GLY A 133 -11.35 21.25 -4.17
C GLY A 133 -11.97 20.43 -5.30
N VAL A 134 -11.98 19.10 -5.15
CA VAL A 134 -12.58 18.12 -6.05
C VAL A 134 -13.72 17.44 -5.30
N GLU A 135 -14.85 17.17 -5.97
CA GLU A 135 -15.92 16.36 -5.42
C GLU A 135 -15.51 14.88 -5.40
N CYS A 136 -15.99 14.11 -4.41
CA CYS A 136 -15.68 12.70 -4.31
C CYS A 136 -16.95 11.86 -4.17
N PHE A 137 -16.97 10.74 -4.90
CA PHE A 137 -18.00 9.71 -4.81
C PHE A 137 -17.36 8.34 -4.63
N VAL A 138 -17.80 7.60 -3.64
CA VAL A 138 -17.31 6.25 -3.36
C VAL A 138 -18.48 5.26 -3.39
N ALA A 139 -18.41 4.28 -4.27
CA ALA A 139 -19.27 3.11 -4.21
C ALA A 139 -18.58 2.01 -3.40
N MET A 140 -19.28 1.45 -2.42
CA MET A 140 -18.73 0.38 -1.56
C MET A 140 -19.76 -0.73 -1.32
N PRO A 141 -19.29 -1.97 -1.09
CA PRO A 141 -20.19 -3.05 -0.75
C PRO A 141 -20.87 -2.78 0.60
N ASP A 142 -22.12 -3.23 0.75
CA ASP A 142 -22.94 -2.97 1.94
C ASP A 142 -22.49 -3.77 3.17
N ASP A 143 -21.66 -4.79 3.00
CA ASP A 143 -20.97 -5.55 4.05
C ASP A 143 -19.61 -4.96 4.48
N ALA A 144 -19.18 -3.84 3.85
CA ALA A 144 -17.98 -3.13 4.26
C ALA A 144 -18.11 -2.54 5.67
N ALA A 145 -17.00 -2.43 6.38
CA ALA A 145 -16.94 -1.89 7.73
C ALA A 145 -17.56 -0.47 7.80
N LYS A 146 -18.48 -0.26 8.76
CA LYS A 146 -19.24 0.98 8.89
C LYS A 146 -18.34 2.20 9.18
N GLU A 147 -17.28 2.00 9.92
CA GLU A 147 -16.29 3.03 10.25
C GLU A 147 -15.63 3.63 9.00
N LYS A 148 -15.43 2.84 7.95
CA LYS A 148 -14.86 3.33 6.69
C LYS A 148 -15.81 4.23 5.91
N SER A 149 -17.11 3.85 5.82
CA SER A 149 -18.10 4.72 5.17
C SER A 149 -18.32 6.00 5.96
N ALA A 150 -18.37 5.94 7.28
CA ALA A 150 -18.52 7.12 8.14
C ALA A 150 -17.35 8.12 7.97
N LEU A 151 -16.12 7.63 7.82
CA LEU A 151 -14.96 8.48 7.53
C LEU A 151 -15.06 9.16 6.16
N VAL A 152 -15.48 8.43 5.12
CA VAL A 152 -15.68 8.99 3.77
C VAL A 152 -16.71 10.11 3.80
N GLU A 153 -17.84 9.89 4.47
CA GLU A 153 -18.92 10.88 4.63
C GLU A 153 -18.47 12.09 5.47
N ALA A 154 -17.66 11.86 6.50
CA ALA A 154 -17.13 12.94 7.34
C ALA A 154 -16.23 13.91 6.57
N TYR A 155 -15.53 13.45 5.51
CA TYR A 155 -14.80 14.31 4.58
C TYR A 155 -15.70 15.02 3.56
N GLY A 156 -17.03 14.77 3.60
CA GLY A 156 -18.01 15.38 2.70
C GLY A 156 -18.12 14.69 1.33
N ALA A 157 -17.60 13.48 1.19
CA ALA A 157 -17.79 12.68 -0.01
C ALA A 157 -19.14 11.96 0.02
N ARG A 158 -19.71 11.68 -1.17
CA ARG A 158 -20.93 10.86 -1.28
C ARG A 158 -20.57 9.39 -1.26
N VAL A 159 -21.32 8.59 -0.51
CA VAL A 159 -21.18 7.14 -0.45
C VAL A 159 -22.43 6.47 -1.00
N GLU A 160 -22.27 5.49 -1.88
CA GLU A 160 -23.33 4.58 -2.29
C GLU A 160 -22.97 3.16 -1.86
N ARG A 161 -23.80 2.56 -1.01
CA ARG A 161 -23.64 1.17 -0.56
C ARG A 161 -24.43 0.25 -1.47
N VAL A 162 -23.74 -0.73 -2.06
CA VAL A 162 -24.34 -1.66 -3.03
C VAL A 162 -24.14 -3.10 -2.58
N ARG A 163 -25.04 -3.99 -2.97
CA ARG A 163 -24.88 -5.43 -2.67
C ARG A 163 -23.62 -6.00 -3.33
N PRO A 164 -22.84 -6.82 -2.63
CA PRO A 164 -21.74 -7.55 -3.24
C PRO A 164 -22.24 -8.46 -4.36
N VAL A 165 -21.70 -8.27 -5.54
CA VAL A 165 -21.98 -9.07 -6.74
C VAL A 165 -20.69 -9.28 -7.52
N SER A 166 -20.69 -10.21 -8.48
CA SER A 166 -19.53 -10.41 -9.37
C SER A 166 -19.16 -9.11 -10.11
N ILE A 167 -17.87 -8.90 -10.36
CA ILE A 167 -17.35 -7.75 -11.13
C ILE A 167 -17.94 -7.67 -12.55
N ALA A 168 -18.38 -8.79 -13.11
CA ALA A 168 -19.09 -8.81 -14.40
C ALA A 168 -20.49 -8.19 -14.32
N ASN A 169 -21.07 -8.04 -13.13
CA ASN A 169 -22.39 -7.45 -12.94
C ASN A 169 -22.29 -5.93 -12.93
N ARG A 170 -23.22 -5.26 -13.60
CA ARG A 170 -23.31 -3.80 -13.62
C ARG A 170 -23.51 -3.17 -12.24
N GLY A 171 -24.10 -3.90 -11.29
CA GLY A 171 -24.30 -3.48 -9.89
C GLY A 171 -23.05 -3.59 -9.02
N HIS A 172 -21.94 -4.15 -9.51
CA HIS A 172 -20.70 -4.21 -8.75
C HIS A 172 -20.19 -2.79 -8.44
N PHE A 173 -19.72 -2.56 -7.21
CA PHE A 173 -19.31 -1.22 -6.73
C PHE A 173 -18.30 -0.52 -7.66
N VAL A 174 -17.35 -1.25 -8.25
CA VAL A 174 -16.41 -0.69 -9.25
C VAL A 174 -17.14 -0.17 -10.48
N ASN A 175 -18.12 -0.94 -11.00
CA ASN A 175 -18.89 -0.55 -12.17
C ASN A 175 -19.87 0.60 -11.86
N VAL A 176 -20.40 0.69 -10.65
CA VAL A 176 -21.22 1.81 -10.20
C VAL A 176 -20.39 3.09 -10.19
N ALA A 177 -19.21 3.07 -9.57
CA ALA A 177 -18.32 4.22 -9.54
C ALA A 177 -17.89 4.69 -10.93
N ARG A 178 -17.52 3.75 -11.81
CA ARG A 178 -17.14 4.07 -13.20
C ARG A 178 -18.27 4.79 -13.94
N ARG A 179 -19.50 4.27 -13.86
CA ARG A 179 -20.67 4.91 -14.51
C ARG A 179 -20.98 6.28 -13.95
N GLU A 180 -20.77 6.50 -12.66
CA GLU A 180 -20.98 7.82 -12.05
C GLU A 180 -19.97 8.85 -12.58
N ALA A 181 -18.71 8.47 -12.77
CA ALA A 181 -17.71 9.32 -13.43
C ALA A 181 -18.11 9.64 -14.89
N GLU A 182 -18.58 8.62 -15.62
CA GLU A 182 -19.04 8.78 -17.00
C GLU A 182 -20.23 9.75 -17.10
N ARG A 183 -21.21 9.62 -16.19
CA ARG A 183 -22.38 10.53 -16.10
C ARG A 183 -21.95 11.97 -15.80
N ALA A 184 -21.05 12.15 -14.84
CA ALA A 184 -20.52 13.47 -14.50
C ALA A 184 -19.77 14.08 -15.69
N ARG A 185 -18.95 13.29 -16.39
CA ARG A 185 -18.25 13.73 -17.60
C ARG A 185 -19.19 14.09 -18.73
N ALA A 186 -20.26 13.32 -18.93
CA ALA A 186 -21.26 13.62 -19.96
C ALA A 186 -22.05 14.91 -19.68
N ARG A 187 -22.34 15.18 -18.39
CA ARG A 187 -23.05 16.38 -17.95
C ARG A 187 -22.17 17.63 -17.97
N ASP A 188 -20.93 17.55 -17.48
CA ASP A 188 -20.09 18.69 -17.14
C ASP A 188 -18.89 18.86 -18.10
N GLY A 189 -18.77 18.00 -19.12
CA GLY A 189 -17.69 18.02 -20.10
C GLY A 189 -16.37 17.44 -19.60
N VAL A 190 -15.29 17.76 -20.32
CA VAL A 190 -13.94 17.29 -19.99
C VAL A 190 -13.54 17.76 -18.60
N GLY A 191 -13.01 16.85 -17.80
CA GLY A 191 -12.63 17.11 -16.41
C GLY A 191 -13.79 17.13 -15.41
N GLY A 192 -15.05 16.98 -15.87
CA GLY A 192 -16.23 16.96 -15.01
C GLY A 192 -16.40 15.66 -14.24
N GLY A 193 -15.90 14.52 -14.76
CA GLY A 193 -15.94 13.22 -14.09
C GLY A 193 -14.71 12.39 -14.39
N TYR A 194 -14.12 11.78 -13.33
CA TYR A 194 -12.92 10.97 -13.41
C TYR A 194 -13.04 9.73 -12.52
N PHE A 195 -12.84 8.55 -13.10
CA PHE A 195 -12.75 7.29 -12.35
C PHE A 195 -11.31 7.04 -11.96
N ALA A 196 -11.02 6.94 -10.66
CA ALA A 196 -9.66 6.81 -10.12
C ALA A 196 -8.98 5.50 -10.51
N ASP A 197 -9.76 4.40 -10.56
CA ASP A 197 -9.34 3.07 -11.03
C ASP A 197 -8.06 2.56 -10.40
N GLN A 198 -8.01 2.51 -9.07
CA GLN A 198 -6.80 2.17 -8.30
C GLN A 198 -6.08 0.90 -8.77
N PHE A 199 -6.80 -0.03 -9.37
CA PHE A 199 -6.23 -1.31 -9.80
C PHE A 199 -5.47 -1.20 -11.12
N GLU A 200 -5.97 -0.41 -12.07
CA GLU A 200 -5.40 -0.30 -13.42
C GLU A 200 -4.62 1.00 -13.62
N ASN A 201 -4.88 2.03 -12.82
CA ASN A 201 -4.18 3.30 -12.91
C ASN A 201 -2.75 3.20 -12.36
N LEU A 202 -1.77 3.34 -13.24
CA LEU A 202 -0.34 3.29 -12.89
C LEU A 202 0.15 4.46 -12.03
N ALA A 203 -0.68 5.47 -11.75
CA ALA A 203 -0.38 6.46 -10.72
C ALA A 203 -0.18 5.81 -9.35
N ASN A 204 -0.87 4.69 -9.07
CA ASN A 204 -0.66 3.88 -7.88
C ASN A 204 0.78 3.32 -7.83
N PHE A 205 1.24 2.67 -8.90
CA PHE A 205 2.63 2.22 -9.01
C PHE A 205 3.62 3.39 -8.81
N ARG A 206 3.41 4.52 -9.53
CA ARG A 206 4.31 5.69 -9.45
C ARG A 206 4.37 6.30 -8.06
N ALA A 207 3.26 6.35 -7.31
CA ALA A 207 3.25 6.85 -5.94
C ALA A 207 4.25 6.11 -5.04
N HIS A 208 4.44 4.82 -5.28
CA HIS A 208 5.35 3.99 -4.50
C HIS A 208 6.76 3.93 -5.10
N ALA A 209 6.91 4.00 -6.42
CA ALA A 209 8.22 4.03 -7.07
C ALA A 209 8.96 5.34 -6.79
N ASP A 210 8.25 6.47 -6.92
CA ASP A 210 8.83 7.80 -6.74
C ASP A 210 8.89 8.24 -5.27
N GLY A 211 8.12 7.58 -4.37
CA GLY A 211 7.98 7.93 -2.95
C GLY A 211 8.44 6.81 -2.03
N THR A 212 7.58 5.88 -1.69
CA THR A 212 7.78 4.86 -0.64
C THR A 212 9.09 4.08 -0.81
N GLY A 213 9.41 3.65 -2.03
CA GLY A 213 10.63 2.88 -2.30
C GLY A 213 11.89 3.72 -2.15
N VAL A 214 11.83 5.00 -2.56
CA VAL A 214 12.94 5.96 -2.38
C VAL A 214 13.18 6.22 -0.89
N GLU A 215 12.10 6.44 -0.12
CA GLU A 215 12.18 6.67 1.32
C GLU A 215 12.76 5.45 2.05
N ILE A 216 12.30 4.23 1.75
CA ILE A 216 12.83 3.00 2.36
C ILE A 216 14.33 2.87 2.10
N PHE A 217 14.77 3.10 0.85
CA PHE A 217 16.19 3.03 0.53
C PHE A 217 16.99 4.13 1.21
N SER A 218 16.43 5.33 1.33
CA SER A 218 17.07 6.46 2.02
C SER A 218 17.27 6.19 3.52
N GLU A 219 16.35 5.44 4.16
CA GLU A 219 16.37 5.18 5.60
C GLU A 219 17.18 3.93 5.98
N ILE A 220 17.16 2.86 5.16
CA ILE A 220 17.87 1.60 5.43
C ILE A 220 19.17 1.49 4.62
N GLY A 221 19.16 1.97 3.38
CA GLY A 221 20.33 1.98 2.53
C GLY A 221 20.76 0.61 2.03
N ALA A 222 22.09 0.42 1.97
CA ALA A 222 22.72 -0.78 1.42
C ALA A 222 22.56 -2.03 2.31
N GLU A 223 22.10 -1.90 3.53
CA GLU A 223 21.87 -3.03 4.45
C GLU A 223 20.62 -3.84 4.09
N LEU A 224 19.68 -3.26 3.32
CA LEU A 224 18.43 -3.91 2.96
C LEU A 224 18.67 -5.13 2.06
N ASP A 225 18.40 -6.34 2.55
CA ASP A 225 18.55 -7.60 1.81
C ASP A 225 17.27 -8.05 1.12
N ALA A 226 16.12 -7.81 1.76
CA ALA A 226 14.84 -8.21 1.20
C ALA A 226 13.72 -7.21 1.50
N PHE A 227 12.79 -7.12 0.54
CA PHE A 227 11.51 -6.45 0.73
C PHE A 227 10.37 -7.42 0.46
N VAL A 228 9.39 -7.45 1.33
CA VAL A 228 8.20 -8.30 1.20
C VAL A 228 6.94 -7.48 1.42
N CYS A 229 5.94 -7.68 0.58
CA CYS A 229 4.67 -6.96 0.70
C CYS A 229 3.52 -7.73 0.08
N ALA A 230 2.35 -7.67 0.70
CA ALA A 230 1.12 -8.22 0.17
C ALA A 230 0.54 -7.35 -0.94
N CYS A 231 -0.20 -7.99 -1.84
CA CYS A 231 -0.83 -7.36 -2.99
C CYS A 231 -2.35 -7.38 -2.88
N GLY A 232 -2.97 -6.19 -2.92
CA GLY A 232 -4.34 -6.00 -3.37
C GLY A 232 -4.31 -5.45 -4.78
N THR A 233 -3.92 -4.18 -4.94
CA THR A 233 -3.73 -3.57 -6.26
C THR A 233 -2.40 -3.91 -6.92
N GLY A 234 -1.41 -4.32 -6.13
CA GLY A 234 -0.06 -4.60 -6.60
C GLY A 234 0.86 -3.38 -6.67
N GLY A 235 0.32 -2.17 -6.60
CA GLY A 235 1.09 -0.93 -6.78
C GLY A 235 2.23 -0.77 -5.77
N THR A 236 2.02 -1.11 -4.51
CA THR A 236 3.04 -0.98 -3.46
C THR A 236 4.23 -1.91 -3.71
N LEU A 237 3.99 -3.22 -3.89
CA LEU A 237 5.06 -4.17 -4.15
C LEU A 237 5.80 -3.83 -5.44
N ALA A 238 5.07 -3.47 -6.50
CA ALA A 238 5.65 -3.13 -7.79
C ALA A 238 6.47 -1.83 -7.72
N GLY A 239 5.91 -0.76 -7.17
CA GLY A 239 6.59 0.53 -7.11
C GLY A 239 7.83 0.49 -6.22
N VAL A 240 7.69 0.00 -4.99
CA VAL A 240 8.82 -0.17 -4.07
C VAL A 240 9.86 -1.11 -4.67
N GLY A 241 9.43 -2.25 -5.21
CA GLY A 241 10.32 -3.24 -5.79
C GLY A 241 11.17 -2.69 -6.93
N VAL A 242 10.58 -1.93 -7.86
CA VAL A 242 11.32 -1.29 -8.95
C VAL A 242 12.32 -0.27 -8.39
N ALA A 243 11.88 0.62 -7.50
CA ALA A 243 12.74 1.65 -6.93
C ALA A 243 13.93 1.08 -6.15
N LEU A 244 13.72 -0.02 -5.43
CA LEU A 244 14.79 -0.70 -4.69
C LEU A 244 15.75 -1.42 -5.62
N LYS A 245 15.26 -2.16 -6.62
CA LYS A 245 16.10 -2.87 -7.60
C LYS A 245 16.97 -1.94 -8.45
N GLU A 246 16.48 -0.75 -8.77
CA GLU A 246 17.27 0.27 -9.47
C GLU A 246 18.45 0.77 -8.63
N ARG A 247 18.32 0.81 -7.31
CA ARG A 247 19.34 1.30 -6.37
C ARG A 247 20.25 0.19 -5.83
N LYS A 248 19.70 -0.98 -5.58
CA LYS A 248 20.40 -2.19 -5.12
C LYS A 248 19.84 -3.41 -5.87
N PRO A 249 20.38 -3.77 -7.03
CA PRO A 249 19.89 -4.91 -7.84
C PRO A 249 19.84 -6.25 -7.10
N SER A 250 20.67 -6.43 -6.06
CA SER A 250 20.71 -7.64 -5.23
C SER A 250 19.57 -7.78 -4.23
N VAL A 251 18.78 -6.72 -3.97
CA VAL A 251 17.61 -6.81 -3.05
C VAL A 251 16.64 -7.90 -3.53
N LYS A 252 16.27 -8.79 -2.63
CA LYS A 252 15.32 -9.85 -2.90
C LYS A 252 13.88 -9.34 -2.70
N LEU A 253 12.98 -9.59 -3.66
CA LEU A 253 11.58 -9.16 -3.59
C LEU A 253 10.67 -10.36 -3.43
N PHE A 254 9.81 -10.31 -2.42
CA PHE A 254 8.85 -11.37 -2.12
C PHE A 254 7.42 -10.85 -2.12
N LEU A 255 6.52 -11.65 -2.71
CA LEU A 255 5.09 -11.45 -2.59
C LEU A 255 4.59 -12.10 -1.31
N ALA A 256 3.88 -11.39 -0.46
CA ALA A 256 3.04 -11.95 0.58
C ALA A 256 1.62 -12.16 0.03
N ASP A 257 1.03 -13.34 0.23
CA ASP A 257 -0.27 -13.66 -0.35
C ASP A 257 -1.19 -14.31 0.69
N PRO A 258 -2.33 -13.67 1.03
CA PRO A 258 -3.25 -14.20 2.04
C PRO A 258 -4.04 -15.40 1.52
N GLN A 259 -4.72 -16.06 2.43
CA GLN A 259 -5.69 -17.11 2.11
C GLN A 259 -6.70 -16.62 1.07
N GLY A 260 -7.17 -17.49 0.18
CA GLY A 260 -8.16 -17.17 -0.86
C GLY A 260 -7.63 -16.40 -2.07
N SER A 261 -6.36 -15.94 -2.07
CA SER A 261 -5.73 -15.26 -3.20
C SER A 261 -4.96 -16.24 -4.10
N GLY A 262 -5.00 -16.00 -5.41
CA GLY A 262 -4.31 -16.79 -6.42
C GLY A 262 -2.92 -16.31 -6.82
N LEU A 263 -2.44 -15.19 -6.26
CA LEU A 263 -1.16 -14.61 -6.68
C LEU A 263 0.05 -15.45 -6.28
N PHE A 264 0.01 -16.13 -5.13
CA PHE A 264 1.05 -17.09 -4.73
C PHE A 264 1.26 -18.15 -5.81
N ASN A 265 0.18 -18.79 -6.26
CA ASN A 265 0.26 -19.81 -7.30
C ASN A 265 0.69 -19.22 -8.65
N ARG A 266 0.26 -17.99 -8.97
CA ARG A 266 0.74 -17.29 -10.18
C ARG A 266 2.24 -17.08 -10.17
N VAL A 267 2.80 -16.62 -9.05
CA VAL A 267 4.23 -16.34 -8.92
C VAL A 267 5.07 -17.61 -8.83
N SER A 268 4.59 -18.62 -8.07
CA SER A 268 5.37 -19.85 -7.82
C SER A 268 5.19 -20.94 -8.89
N ARG A 269 4.05 -20.95 -9.60
CA ARG A 269 3.66 -22.03 -10.53
C ARG A 269 3.26 -21.56 -11.93
N GLY A 270 3.20 -20.24 -12.15
CA GLY A 270 2.81 -19.66 -13.44
C GLY A 270 1.32 -19.63 -13.73
N VAL A 271 0.49 -20.25 -12.91
CA VAL A 271 -0.98 -20.32 -13.05
C VAL A 271 -1.68 -19.68 -11.87
N MET A 272 -2.77 -18.98 -12.17
CA MET A 272 -3.56 -18.29 -11.15
C MET A 272 -4.76 -19.17 -10.78
N TYR A 273 -4.69 -19.78 -9.59
CA TYR A 273 -5.78 -20.58 -9.03
C TYR A 273 -5.70 -20.56 -7.50
N THR A 274 -6.83 -20.88 -6.86
CA THR A 274 -6.89 -21.15 -5.41
C THR A 274 -7.31 -22.59 -5.18
N LYS A 275 -6.94 -23.19 -4.03
CA LYS A 275 -7.35 -24.56 -3.67
C LYS A 275 -8.87 -24.67 -3.50
N GLU A 276 -9.51 -23.55 -3.21
CA GLU A 276 -10.94 -23.42 -3.00
C GLU A 276 -11.72 -23.46 -4.33
N GLU A 277 -11.06 -23.25 -5.47
CA GLU A 277 -11.64 -23.43 -6.82
C GLU A 277 -11.60 -24.91 -7.21
N ALA A 278 -12.46 -25.73 -6.61
CA ALA A 278 -12.66 -27.11 -7.04
C ALA A 278 -13.78 -27.17 -8.10
N GLU A 279 -13.53 -27.92 -9.18
CA GLU A 279 -14.49 -28.14 -10.26
C GLU A 279 -15.82 -28.66 -9.69
N GLY A 280 -16.93 -28.01 -10.04
CA GLY A 280 -18.27 -28.39 -9.59
C GLY A 280 -18.72 -27.87 -8.21
N LYS A 281 -17.88 -27.19 -7.45
CA LYS A 281 -18.27 -26.48 -6.23
C LYS A 281 -18.38 -24.99 -6.50
N ARG A 282 -19.62 -24.48 -6.54
CA ARG A 282 -19.87 -23.06 -6.51
C ARG A 282 -19.52 -22.57 -5.11
N LEU A 283 -18.36 -21.97 -4.95
CA LEU A 283 -17.93 -21.38 -3.68
C LEU A 283 -18.91 -20.28 -3.31
N LYS A 284 -19.50 -20.35 -2.12
CA LYS A 284 -20.39 -19.29 -1.62
C LYS A 284 -19.63 -17.97 -1.52
N ASN A 285 -18.37 -18.02 -1.10
CA ASN A 285 -17.46 -16.88 -1.05
C ASN A 285 -16.02 -17.41 -1.17
N PRO A 286 -15.44 -17.51 -2.38
CA PRO A 286 -14.08 -18.03 -2.58
C PRO A 286 -12.98 -17.17 -1.97
N PHE A 287 -13.34 -15.96 -1.47
CA PHE A 287 -12.46 -14.94 -0.96
C PHE A 287 -12.75 -14.59 0.51
N ASP A 288 -13.48 -15.44 1.23
CA ASP A 288 -13.72 -15.23 2.66
C ASP A 288 -12.40 -15.36 3.42
N THR A 289 -11.73 -14.25 3.54
CA THR A 289 -10.59 -14.03 4.43
C THR A 289 -10.94 -12.88 5.37
N VAL A 290 -10.45 -12.95 6.60
CA VAL A 290 -10.57 -11.84 7.56
C VAL A 290 -9.60 -10.71 7.22
N THR A 291 -8.66 -10.95 6.31
CA THR A 291 -7.70 -9.95 5.86
C THR A 291 -8.32 -9.03 4.82
N GLU A 292 -8.25 -7.72 5.06
CA GLU A 292 -8.81 -6.71 4.18
C GLU A 292 -7.72 -5.96 3.39
N GLY A 293 -8.05 -5.56 2.15
CA GLY A 293 -7.20 -4.71 1.31
C GLY A 293 -6.08 -5.43 0.58
N VAL A 294 -5.91 -6.74 0.78
CA VAL A 294 -4.93 -7.60 0.13
C VAL A 294 -5.58 -8.90 -0.31
N GLY A 295 -4.94 -9.60 -1.24
CA GLY A 295 -5.50 -10.79 -1.87
C GLY A 295 -6.37 -10.46 -3.08
N ILE A 296 -6.07 -11.11 -4.22
CA ILE A 296 -6.78 -10.88 -5.48
C ILE A 296 -6.66 -12.09 -6.40
N ASN A 297 -7.70 -12.31 -7.24
CA ASN A 297 -7.75 -13.41 -8.21
C ASN A 297 -7.77 -12.92 -9.65
N ARG A 298 -7.11 -11.80 -9.91
CA ARG A 298 -6.84 -11.30 -11.26
C ARG A 298 -5.50 -10.56 -11.29
N ILE A 299 -4.89 -10.47 -12.44
CA ILE A 299 -3.71 -9.63 -12.66
C ILE A 299 -4.18 -8.20 -12.89
N THR A 300 -3.64 -7.26 -12.11
CA THR A 300 -3.86 -5.82 -12.27
C THR A 300 -2.73 -5.22 -13.10
N GLU A 301 -2.94 -4.09 -13.76
CA GLU A 301 -1.88 -3.41 -14.50
C GLU A 301 -0.73 -2.98 -13.57
N ASN A 302 -1.04 -2.61 -12.32
CA ASN A 302 -0.01 -2.29 -11.34
C ASN A 302 0.88 -3.49 -10.99
N PHE A 303 0.31 -4.70 -10.80
CA PHE A 303 1.10 -5.90 -10.50
C PHE A 303 1.82 -6.43 -11.73
N LYS A 304 1.23 -6.29 -12.90
CA LYS A 304 1.80 -6.69 -14.18
C LYS A 304 3.17 -6.05 -14.45
N VAL A 305 3.42 -4.85 -13.92
CA VAL A 305 4.74 -4.18 -13.99
C VAL A 305 5.86 -5.09 -13.50
N LEU A 306 5.61 -5.94 -12.47
CA LEU A 306 6.61 -6.91 -11.99
C LEU A 306 6.67 -8.15 -12.87
N LEU A 307 5.52 -8.65 -13.34
CA LEU A 307 5.46 -9.87 -14.17
C LEU A 307 6.11 -9.65 -15.54
N ASP A 308 6.01 -8.45 -16.10
CA ASP A 308 6.61 -8.08 -17.38
C ASP A 308 8.14 -7.84 -17.28
N ARG A 309 8.72 -7.97 -16.08
CA ARG A 309 10.15 -7.83 -15.83
C ARG A 309 10.72 -9.11 -15.22
N PRO A 310 11.24 -10.04 -16.04
CA PRO A 310 11.80 -11.29 -15.55
C PRO A 310 12.85 -11.09 -14.45
N GLY A 311 12.81 -11.93 -13.42
CA GLY A 311 13.78 -11.87 -12.31
C GLY A 311 13.50 -10.79 -11.25
N MET A 312 12.42 -10.02 -11.36
CA MET A 312 12.07 -9.04 -10.32
C MET A 312 11.67 -9.72 -9.01
N LEU A 313 10.74 -10.68 -9.06
CA LEU A 313 10.31 -11.41 -7.88
C LEU A 313 11.25 -12.58 -7.58
N THR A 314 11.70 -12.67 -6.35
CA THR A 314 12.52 -13.78 -5.85
C THR A 314 11.65 -14.95 -5.40
N GLY A 315 10.46 -14.67 -4.85
CA GLY A 315 9.57 -15.69 -4.37
C GLY A 315 8.23 -15.15 -3.88
N ALA A 316 7.45 -16.05 -3.29
CA ALA A 316 6.17 -15.74 -2.68
C ALA A 316 5.99 -16.51 -1.36
N VAL A 317 5.22 -15.94 -0.46
CA VAL A 317 4.89 -16.51 0.86
C VAL A 317 3.38 -16.55 0.98
N LYS A 318 2.82 -17.72 1.33
CA LYS A 318 1.41 -17.89 1.65
C LYS A 318 1.19 -17.66 3.14
N VAL A 319 0.12 -16.96 3.50
CA VAL A 319 -0.24 -16.65 4.89
C VAL A 319 -1.70 -17.03 5.12
N SER A 320 -1.96 -17.74 6.20
CA SER A 320 -3.31 -18.06 6.67
C SER A 320 -3.91 -16.92 7.48
N ASP A 321 -5.24 -16.91 7.59
CA ASP A 321 -5.94 -15.94 8.44
C ASP A 321 -5.60 -16.11 9.92
N ALA A 322 -5.44 -17.35 10.38
CA ALA A 322 -5.05 -17.66 11.76
C ALA A 322 -3.69 -17.06 12.11
N GLU A 323 -2.70 -17.20 11.24
CA GLU A 323 -1.37 -16.62 11.44
C GLU A 323 -1.39 -15.09 11.43
N ALA A 324 -2.19 -14.49 10.53
CA ALA A 324 -2.33 -13.02 10.49
C ALA A 324 -2.96 -12.50 11.79
N VAL A 325 -4.02 -13.15 12.29
CA VAL A 325 -4.65 -12.82 13.57
C VAL A 325 -3.64 -12.95 14.70
N ALA A 326 -2.97 -14.10 14.79
CA ALA A 326 -1.98 -14.38 15.83
C ALA A 326 -0.83 -13.37 15.82
N MET A 327 -0.24 -13.08 14.66
CA MET A 327 0.84 -12.10 14.50
C MET A 327 0.42 -10.71 14.96
N SER A 328 -0.79 -10.29 14.65
CA SER A 328 -1.27 -8.96 15.07
C SER A 328 -1.34 -8.84 16.60
N ARG A 329 -1.82 -9.88 17.30
CA ARG A 329 -1.89 -9.93 18.77
C ARG A 329 -0.48 -9.99 19.38
N PHE A 330 0.40 -10.76 18.74
CA PHE A 330 1.79 -10.89 19.15
C PHE A 330 2.52 -9.54 19.17
N VAL A 331 2.55 -8.82 18.03
CA VAL A 331 3.28 -7.54 17.97
C VAL A 331 2.60 -6.43 18.75
N ALA A 332 1.27 -6.46 18.92
CA ALA A 332 0.59 -5.53 19.81
C ALA A 332 1.05 -5.70 21.26
N ARG A 333 1.25 -6.93 21.73
CA ARG A 333 1.66 -7.23 23.09
C ARG A 333 3.14 -6.98 23.33
N HIS A 334 4.01 -7.37 22.38
CA HIS A 334 5.45 -7.35 22.59
C HIS A 334 6.12 -6.06 22.11
N ASP A 335 5.57 -5.40 21.09
CA ASP A 335 6.14 -4.19 20.50
C ASP A 335 5.22 -2.96 20.64
N GLY A 336 4.00 -3.12 21.21
CA GLY A 336 3.00 -2.06 21.26
C GLY A 336 2.46 -1.65 19.88
N LEU A 337 2.66 -2.50 18.87
CA LEU A 337 2.33 -2.20 17.48
C LEU A 337 0.92 -2.67 17.11
N PHE A 338 -0.04 -1.74 17.15
CA PHE A 338 -1.45 -2.01 16.87
C PHE A 338 -1.77 -1.83 15.39
N ILE A 339 -1.76 -2.93 14.63
CA ILE A 339 -1.81 -2.95 13.16
C ILE A 339 -3.06 -3.60 12.59
N GLY A 340 -3.38 -3.25 11.32
CA GLY A 340 -4.44 -3.89 10.55
C GLY A 340 -4.03 -5.24 9.97
N SER A 341 -5.00 -5.94 9.40
CA SER A 341 -4.86 -7.32 8.90
C SER A 341 -3.81 -7.47 7.80
N SER A 342 -3.77 -6.57 6.82
CA SER A 342 -2.77 -6.60 5.75
C SER A 342 -1.34 -6.40 6.26
N SER A 343 -1.17 -5.60 7.32
CA SER A 343 0.12 -5.41 7.98
C SER A 343 0.57 -6.67 8.70
N ALA A 344 -0.36 -7.41 9.30
CA ALA A 344 -0.08 -8.70 9.93
C ALA A 344 0.37 -9.74 8.91
N VAL A 345 -0.28 -9.84 7.75
CA VAL A 345 0.16 -10.70 6.62
C VAL A 345 1.59 -10.35 6.19
N ASN A 346 1.90 -9.07 6.11
CA ASN A 346 3.23 -8.59 5.79
C ASN A 346 4.27 -9.04 6.82
N LEU A 347 3.98 -8.94 8.11
CA LEU A 347 4.90 -9.34 9.17
C LEU A 347 5.12 -10.85 9.26
N VAL A 348 4.06 -11.67 9.10
CA VAL A 348 4.23 -13.13 8.97
C VAL A 348 5.20 -13.45 7.83
N SER A 349 4.99 -12.81 6.68
CA SER A 349 5.84 -13.03 5.52
C SER A 349 7.27 -12.54 5.73
N ALA A 350 7.47 -11.42 6.45
CA ALA A 350 8.80 -10.91 6.78
C ALA A 350 9.57 -11.90 7.67
N VAL A 351 8.89 -12.49 8.66
CA VAL A 351 9.48 -13.53 9.51
C VAL A 351 9.91 -14.74 8.69
N ARG A 352 9.04 -15.25 7.81
CA ARG A 352 9.36 -16.40 6.95
C ARG A 352 10.50 -16.12 5.98
N VAL A 353 10.53 -14.93 5.41
CA VAL A 353 11.66 -14.49 4.57
C VAL A 353 12.95 -14.44 5.41
N ALA A 354 12.90 -13.88 6.62
CA ALA A 354 14.04 -13.84 7.54
C ALA A 354 14.55 -15.25 7.87
N GLN A 355 13.65 -16.17 8.22
CA GLN A 355 13.98 -17.56 8.49
C GLN A 355 14.61 -18.27 7.27
N SER A 356 14.09 -18.00 6.07
CA SER A 356 14.62 -18.62 4.84
C SER A 356 15.98 -18.07 4.42
N LEU A 357 16.29 -16.81 4.75
CA LEU A 357 17.58 -16.19 4.48
C LEU A 357 18.63 -16.54 5.55
N GLY A 358 18.20 -16.81 6.76
CA GLY A 358 19.04 -17.05 7.93
C GLY A 358 19.41 -15.77 8.70
N PRO A 359 20.09 -15.92 9.84
CA PRO A 359 20.45 -14.80 10.70
C PRO A 359 21.32 -13.75 10.03
N GLY A 360 21.20 -12.49 10.49
CA GLY A 360 22.05 -11.38 10.07
C GLY A 360 21.57 -10.65 8.81
N HIS A 361 20.38 -10.96 8.30
CA HIS A 361 19.78 -10.25 7.15
C HIS A 361 18.85 -9.11 7.58
N CYS A 362 18.70 -8.12 6.72
CA CYS A 362 17.84 -6.98 6.89
C CYS A 362 16.61 -7.10 5.97
N ILE A 363 15.42 -7.15 6.55
CA ILE A 363 14.14 -7.31 5.85
C ILE A 363 13.25 -6.11 6.12
N CYS A 364 12.68 -5.50 5.08
CA CYS A 364 11.69 -4.44 5.21
C CYS A 364 10.34 -4.88 4.67
N THR A 365 9.28 -4.44 5.34
CA THR A 365 7.89 -4.60 4.91
C THR A 365 7.07 -3.34 5.20
N ILE A 366 5.75 -3.39 4.96
CA ILE A 366 4.82 -2.26 5.12
C ILE A 366 3.84 -2.52 6.26
N ALA A 367 3.76 -1.60 7.21
CA ALA A 367 2.62 -1.49 8.11
C ALA A 367 1.56 -0.57 7.45
N CYS A 368 0.61 -1.21 6.73
CA CYS A 368 -0.27 -0.55 5.78
C CYS A 368 -1.25 0.42 6.42
N ASP A 369 -1.84 0.04 7.55
CA ASP A 369 -2.79 0.81 8.35
C ASP A 369 -2.82 0.33 9.81
N SER A 370 -3.54 1.07 10.66
CA SER A 370 -3.72 0.76 12.07
C SER A 370 -4.86 -0.22 12.32
N GLY A 371 -4.76 -1.01 13.39
CA GLY A 371 -5.82 -1.87 13.92
C GLY A 371 -7.12 -1.11 14.23
N LEU A 372 -7.07 0.20 14.49
CA LEU A 372 -8.24 1.04 14.72
C LEU A 372 -9.25 1.03 13.55
N ARG A 373 -8.81 0.67 12.36
CA ARG A 373 -9.67 0.55 11.17
C ARG A 373 -10.32 -0.83 11.00
N HIS A 374 -10.06 -1.74 11.93
CA HIS A 374 -10.43 -3.15 11.86
C HIS A 374 -11.10 -3.65 13.14
N MET A 375 -11.61 -2.72 13.97
CA MET A 375 -12.16 -3.03 15.29
C MET A 375 -13.42 -3.89 15.26
N THR A 376 -14.21 -3.82 14.19
CA THR A 376 -15.49 -4.52 14.07
C THR A 376 -15.39 -5.92 13.44
N LYS A 377 -14.18 -6.34 13.03
CA LYS A 377 -13.92 -7.65 12.42
C LYS A 377 -12.61 -8.27 12.90
N PHE A 378 -11.47 -7.80 12.39
CA PHE A 378 -10.16 -8.40 12.62
C PHE A 378 -9.70 -8.30 14.09
N TRP A 379 -10.12 -7.26 14.82
CA TRP A 379 -9.85 -7.06 16.23
C TRP A 379 -11.05 -7.37 17.14
N ASP A 380 -12.14 -7.91 16.60
CA ASP A 380 -13.33 -8.33 17.33
C ASP A 380 -13.28 -9.85 17.55
N ASP A 381 -12.99 -10.27 18.79
CA ASP A 381 -12.85 -11.68 19.14
C ASP A 381 -14.20 -12.43 19.05
N GLU A 382 -15.35 -11.76 19.25
CA GLU A 382 -16.65 -12.36 19.03
C GLU A 382 -16.92 -12.61 17.54
N TYR A 383 -16.48 -11.70 16.67
CA TYR A 383 -16.57 -11.89 15.23
C TYR A 383 -15.66 -13.03 14.78
N LEU A 384 -14.41 -13.06 15.25
CA LEU A 384 -13.43 -14.11 14.92
C LEU A 384 -13.92 -15.49 15.37
N ALA A 385 -14.52 -15.59 16.56
CA ALA A 385 -15.08 -16.86 17.04
C ALA A 385 -16.22 -17.40 16.16
N LYS A 386 -17.02 -16.51 15.54
CA LYS A 386 -18.10 -16.93 14.60
C LYS A 386 -17.61 -17.51 13.30
N ILE A 387 -16.34 -17.28 12.95
CA ILE A 387 -15.68 -17.80 11.74
C ILE A 387 -14.56 -18.78 12.06
N ASP A 388 -14.58 -19.38 13.25
CA ASP A 388 -13.62 -20.37 13.76
C ASP A 388 -12.16 -19.89 13.78
N LEU A 389 -11.96 -18.57 13.92
CA LEU A 389 -10.65 -17.91 14.06
C LEU A 389 -10.49 -17.38 15.49
N THR A 390 -10.27 -18.26 16.45
CA THR A 390 -10.00 -17.82 17.82
C THR A 390 -8.50 -17.59 18.02
N SER A 391 -8.14 -16.45 18.59
CA SER A 391 -6.75 -16.11 18.95
C SER A 391 -6.31 -16.78 20.26
N HIS A 392 -6.63 -18.08 20.44
CA HIS A 392 -6.27 -18.78 21.67
C HIS A 392 -4.75 -18.82 21.87
N ASP A 393 -4.30 -18.37 23.03
CA ASP A 393 -2.97 -18.53 23.63
C ASP A 393 -1.74 -17.90 22.97
N VAL A 394 -1.85 -17.19 21.85
CA VAL A 394 -0.71 -16.48 21.25
C VAL A 394 -0.15 -15.40 22.17
N ALA A 395 -0.96 -15.00 23.09
CA ALA A 395 -0.69 -13.92 24.03
C ALA A 395 0.42 -14.20 25.04
N SER A 396 0.74 -15.46 25.31
CA SER A 396 1.75 -15.88 26.28
C SER A 396 3.01 -16.46 25.64
N ALA A 397 3.05 -16.57 24.30
CA ALA A 397 4.16 -17.23 23.62
C ALA A 397 5.35 -16.30 23.39
N ASP A 398 6.44 -16.54 24.09
CA ASP A 398 7.77 -15.98 23.78
C ASP A 398 8.41 -16.62 22.54
N SER A 399 7.57 -17.15 21.64
CA SER A 399 7.99 -17.86 20.44
C SER A 399 7.04 -17.59 19.28
N LEU A 400 7.47 -17.89 18.08
CA LEU A 400 6.68 -17.82 16.84
C LEU A 400 6.02 -19.17 16.49
N SER A 401 5.72 -19.99 17.51
CA SER A 401 5.16 -21.34 17.34
C SER A 401 3.75 -21.37 16.72
N PHE A 402 3.10 -20.21 16.59
CA PHE A 402 1.83 -20.05 15.90
C PHE A 402 1.96 -19.95 14.37
N LEU A 403 3.19 -19.90 13.86
CA LEU A 403 3.44 -19.94 12.41
C LEU A 403 3.52 -21.41 11.96
N ASP A 404 2.74 -21.74 10.95
CA ASP A 404 2.75 -23.09 10.37
C ASP A 404 4.09 -23.38 9.67
N ASP A 405 4.66 -24.57 9.90
CA ASP A 405 5.92 -24.99 9.28
C ASP A 405 5.80 -25.22 7.75
N ASP A 406 4.60 -25.43 7.25
CA ASP A 406 4.32 -25.89 5.88
C ASP A 406 4.36 -24.78 4.80
N THR A 407 4.55 -23.52 5.17
CA THR A 407 4.54 -22.42 4.19
C THR A 407 5.93 -22.08 3.72
N VAL A 408 6.30 -22.72 2.65
CA VAL A 408 7.60 -22.54 2.00
C VAL A 408 7.64 -21.21 1.25
N VAL A 409 8.71 -20.45 1.48
CA VAL A 409 9.10 -19.37 0.58
C VAL A 409 9.53 -20.01 -0.74
N THR A 410 8.71 -19.87 -1.77
CA THR A 410 8.96 -20.50 -3.07
C THR A 410 9.60 -19.48 -4.00
N ALA A 411 10.79 -19.79 -4.52
CA ALA A 411 11.41 -18.96 -5.54
C ALA A 411 10.51 -18.86 -6.77
N ALA A 412 10.31 -17.65 -7.26
CA ALA A 412 9.57 -17.43 -8.48
C ALA A 412 10.31 -18.11 -9.65
N ARG A 413 9.64 -19.01 -10.35
CA ARG A 413 10.11 -19.45 -11.65
C ARG A 413 9.74 -18.36 -12.64
N CYS A 414 10.72 -17.55 -13.03
CA CYS A 414 10.56 -16.60 -14.13
C CYS A 414 10.29 -17.39 -15.40
N TYR A 415 9.11 -17.24 -15.96
CA TYR A 415 8.80 -17.64 -17.32
C TYR A 415 8.90 -16.42 -18.23
#